data_2ae0e766998082b67a96084f1ef4ab68
#
_entry.id   2ae0e766998082b67a96084f1ef4ab68
#
_cell.length_a   1.000
_cell.length_b   1.000
_cell.length_c   1.000
_cell.angle_alpha   90.00
_cell.angle_beta   90.00
_cell.angle_gamma   90.00
#
_symmetry.space_group_name_H-M   'P 1'
#
loop_
_entity.id
_entity.type
_entity.pdbx_description
1 polymer ?
#
loop_
_entity_poly.entity_id
_entity_poly.type
_entity_poly.pdbx_seq_one_letter_code
_entity_poly.pdbx_strand_id
1 'polypeptide(L)'
;LNPIMPIITEKEVILQPIFFEFNKSNITAEGAAELDKLVMVMNEYPNMVIFAKSHTDSRGSDKYNMNLSDRRAKSTVQYLISKGIAKDRISGQGFGESEPKVACQPCNEEQYAQNRRSEFLIVKK
;
A
#
# COMPACT_ATOMS: atom_id res chain seq x y z
N LEU A 1 9.15 -5.00 -16.20
CA LEU A 1 7.98 -4.79 -15.35
C LEU A 1 7.35 -6.13 -14.99
N ASN A 2 6.70 -6.19 -13.85
CA ASN A 2 6.10 -7.43 -13.36
C ASN A 2 4.74 -7.67 -14.02
N PRO A 3 4.60 -8.75 -14.84
CA PRO A 3 3.34 -9.03 -15.52
C PRO A 3 2.30 -9.76 -14.66
N ILE A 4 2.64 -10.08 -13.39
CA ILE A 4 1.71 -10.81 -12.53
C ILE A 4 0.48 -9.97 -12.26
N MET A 5 -0.69 -10.54 -12.58
CA MET A 5 -1.96 -9.84 -12.42
C MET A 5 -2.37 -9.75 -10.96
N PRO A 6 -3.09 -8.69 -10.58
CA PRO A 6 -3.62 -8.58 -9.21
C PRO A 6 -4.61 -9.69 -8.91
N ILE A 7 -4.68 -10.06 -7.63
CA ILE A 7 -5.71 -10.99 -7.15
C ILE A 7 -6.80 -10.15 -6.51
N ILE A 8 -8.04 -10.33 -6.95
CA ILE A 8 -9.19 -9.61 -6.41
C ILE A 8 -9.98 -10.57 -5.53
N THR A 9 -10.06 -10.24 -4.24
CA THR A 9 -10.90 -10.99 -3.29
C THR A 9 -12.13 -10.15 -2.95
N GLU A 10 -12.97 -10.63 -2.04
CA GLU A 10 -14.10 -9.83 -1.57
C GLU A 10 -13.65 -8.63 -0.75
N LYS A 11 -12.49 -8.71 -0.11
CA LYS A 11 -12.03 -7.71 0.86
C LYS A 11 -10.91 -6.81 0.35
N GLU A 12 -10.11 -7.27 -0.60
CA GLU A 12 -8.93 -6.50 -1.02
C GLU A 12 -8.49 -6.84 -2.43
N VAL A 13 -7.71 -5.93 -2.99
CA VAL A 13 -6.97 -6.16 -4.23
C VAL A 13 -5.52 -6.40 -3.85
N ILE A 14 -5.00 -7.58 -4.17
CA ILE A 14 -3.65 -7.97 -3.80
C ILE A 14 -2.70 -7.73 -4.97
N LEU A 15 -1.76 -6.80 -4.78
CA LEU A 15 -0.70 -6.50 -5.73
C LEU A 15 0.59 -7.18 -5.30
N GLN A 16 1.56 -7.23 -6.19
CA GLN A 16 2.92 -7.58 -5.79
C GLN A 16 3.45 -6.49 -4.85
N PRO A 17 4.45 -6.79 -3.99
CA PRO A 17 4.94 -5.81 -3.02
C PRO A 17 5.36 -4.49 -3.67
N ILE A 18 4.98 -3.39 -3.02
CA ILE A 18 5.38 -2.05 -3.42
C ILE A 18 6.50 -1.61 -2.50
N PHE A 19 7.70 -1.42 -3.05
CA PHE A 19 8.86 -1.03 -2.28
C PHE A 19 9.09 0.47 -2.36
N PHE A 20 9.49 1.05 -1.23
CA PHE A 20 9.95 2.42 -1.15
C PHE A 20 11.43 2.43 -0.82
N GLU A 21 12.15 3.43 -1.30
CA GLU A 21 13.53 3.61 -0.91
C GLU A 21 13.62 3.95 0.57
N PHE A 22 14.75 3.61 1.18
CA PHE A 22 14.97 3.85 2.61
C PHE A 22 14.63 5.31 2.97
N ASN A 23 13.81 5.48 4.00
CA ASN A 23 13.43 6.78 4.55
C ASN A 23 12.74 7.71 3.54
N LYS A 24 12.22 7.20 2.44
CA LYS A 24 11.55 7.98 1.40
C LYS A 24 10.12 7.52 1.20
N SER A 25 9.30 8.43 0.65
CA SER A 25 7.89 8.17 0.39
C SER A 25 7.50 8.38 -1.08
N ASN A 26 8.45 8.71 -1.95
CA ASN A 26 8.14 8.87 -3.37
C ASN A 26 7.90 7.52 -4.02
N ILE A 27 6.99 7.49 -5.00
CA ILE A 27 6.65 6.26 -5.72
C ILE A 27 7.81 5.91 -6.66
N THR A 28 8.33 4.68 -6.54
CA THR A 28 9.37 4.17 -7.43
C THR A 28 8.77 3.71 -8.75
N ALA A 29 9.61 3.44 -9.75
CA ALA A 29 9.14 2.92 -11.04
C ALA A 29 8.44 1.57 -10.86
N GLU A 30 8.97 0.70 -10.00
CA GLU A 30 8.39 -0.61 -9.72
C GLU A 30 7.06 -0.47 -8.98
N GLY A 31 6.99 0.45 -8.04
CA GLY A 31 5.74 0.76 -7.32
C GLY A 31 4.68 1.30 -8.26
N ALA A 32 5.07 2.20 -9.16
CA ALA A 32 4.16 2.75 -10.17
C ALA A 32 3.58 1.65 -11.05
N ALA A 33 4.41 0.70 -11.48
CA ALA A 33 3.95 -0.41 -12.32
C ALA A 33 2.88 -1.24 -11.62
N GLU A 34 3.03 -1.50 -10.31
CA GLU A 34 2.03 -2.22 -9.53
C GLU A 34 0.76 -1.39 -9.32
N LEU A 35 0.91 -0.11 -9.02
CA LEU A 35 -0.24 0.77 -8.84
C LEU A 35 -1.03 0.96 -10.14
N ASP A 36 -0.36 0.92 -11.30
CA ASP A 36 -1.04 0.97 -12.59
C ASP A 36 -1.98 -0.21 -12.77
N LYS A 37 -1.63 -1.38 -12.20
CA LYS A 37 -2.53 -2.55 -12.23
C LYS A 37 -3.77 -2.30 -11.40
N LEU A 38 -3.63 -1.60 -10.26
CA LEU A 38 -4.79 -1.22 -9.44
C LEU A 38 -5.68 -0.23 -10.21
N VAL A 39 -5.09 0.70 -10.95
CA VAL A 39 -5.85 1.61 -11.81
C VAL A 39 -6.70 0.82 -12.80
N MET A 40 -6.12 -0.19 -13.45
CA MET A 40 -6.85 -1.04 -14.39
C MET A 40 -8.03 -1.74 -13.71
N VAL A 41 -7.82 -2.30 -12.52
CA VAL A 41 -8.88 -2.95 -11.76
C VAL A 41 -10.01 -1.97 -11.42
N MET A 42 -9.66 -0.78 -10.95
CA MET A 42 -10.66 0.22 -10.57
C MET A 42 -11.40 0.76 -11.78
N ASN A 43 -10.78 0.76 -12.95
CA ASN A 43 -11.48 1.15 -14.20
C ASN A 43 -12.46 0.07 -14.65
N GLU A 44 -12.16 -1.21 -14.40
CA GLU A 44 -13.10 -2.30 -14.68
C GLU A 44 -14.29 -2.32 -13.71
N TYR A 45 -14.07 -1.84 -12.48
CA TYR A 45 -15.10 -1.78 -11.44
C TYR A 45 -15.35 -0.32 -11.08
N PRO A 46 -16.14 0.41 -11.89
CA PRO A 46 -16.23 1.87 -11.75
C PRO A 46 -16.85 2.36 -10.43
N ASN A 47 -17.51 1.50 -9.69
CA ASN A 47 -18.06 1.85 -8.38
C ASN A 47 -17.16 1.44 -7.22
N MET A 48 -16.03 0.80 -7.50
CA MET A 48 -15.12 0.32 -6.46
C MET A 48 -14.48 1.47 -5.71
N VAL A 49 -14.49 1.37 -4.38
CA VAL A 49 -13.84 2.32 -3.48
C VAL A 49 -12.78 1.56 -2.70
N ILE A 50 -11.56 2.09 -2.69
CA ILE A 50 -10.39 1.46 -2.06
C ILE A 50 -9.88 2.32 -0.91
N PHE A 51 -9.51 1.65 0.18
CA PHE A 51 -8.78 2.25 1.30
C PHE A 51 -7.37 1.65 1.34
N ALA A 52 -6.36 2.48 1.11
CA ALA A 52 -4.96 2.05 1.10
C ALA A 52 -4.38 2.17 2.49
N LYS A 53 -3.83 1.07 3.01
CA LYS A 53 -3.13 1.04 4.31
C LYS A 53 -1.65 0.84 4.06
N SER A 54 -0.82 1.63 4.73
CA SER A 54 0.63 1.48 4.65
C SER A 54 1.17 1.10 6.03
N HIS A 55 2.04 0.10 6.06
CA HIS A 55 2.60 -0.45 7.30
C HIS A 55 4.12 -0.45 7.26
N THR A 56 4.74 -0.32 8.44
CA THR A 56 6.18 -0.45 8.61
C THR A 56 6.47 -1.70 9.43
N ASP A 57 7.75 -2.09 9.48
CA ASP A 57 8.19 -3.05 10.48
C ASP A 57 8.38 -2.33 11.83
N SER A 58 8.77 -3.07 12.86
CA SER A 58 8.87 -2.55 14.23
C SER A 58 10.17 -1.82 14.55
N ARG A 59 11.07 -1.68 13.59
CA ARG A 59 12.33 -0.95 13.80
C ARG A 59 12.11 0.55 13.71
N GLY A 60 12.76 1.30 14.59
CA GLY A 60 12.59 2.74 14.71
C GLY A 60 11.51 3.10 15.72
N SER A 61 11.29 4.39 15.94
CA SER A 61 10.27 4.83 16.88
C SER A 61 8.88 4.73 16.28
N ASP A 62 7.87 4.57 17.15
CA ASP A 62 6.47 4.55 16.72
C ASP A 62 6.10 5.81 15.95
N LYS A 63 6.55 6.97 16.45
CA LYS A 63 6.24 8.25 15.81
C LYS A 63 6.85 8.35 14.42
N TYR A 64 8.11 7.93 14.27
CA TYR A 64 8.79 7.94 12.98
C TYR A 64 8.05 7.02 11.98
N ASN A 65 7.74 5.81 12.41
CA ASN A 65 7.06 4.82 11.56
C ASN A 65 5.66 5.27 11.18
N MET A 66 4.93 5.89 12.09
CA MET A 66 3.61 6.43 11.81
C MET A 66 3.70 7.53 10.75
N ASN A 67 4.62 8.47 10.91
CA ASN A 67 4.81 9.57 9.95
C ASN A 67 5.23 9.06 8.59
N LEU A 68 6.17 8.11 8.55
CA LEU A 68 6.68 7.56 7.29
C LEU A 68 5.57 6.82 6.54
N SER A 69 4.83 5.95 7.24
CA SER A 69 3.75 5.18 6.62
C SER A 69 2.63 6.10 6.13
N ASP A 70 2.34 7.16 6.87
CA ASP A 70 1.30 8.11 6.46
C ASP A 70 1.71 8.87 5.19
N ARG A 71 2.97 9.28 5.09
CA ARG A 71 3.49 9.93 3.88
C ARG A 71 3.45 8.98 2.68
N ARG A 72 3.77 7.70 2.91
CA ARG A 72 3.73 6.68 1.86
C ARG A 72 2.31 6.41 1.39
N ALA A 73 1.35 6.35 2.32
CA ALA A 73 -0.05 6.20 1.98
C ALA A 73 -0.55 7.39 1.15
N LYS A 74 -0.18 8.61 1.54
CA LYS A 74 -0.56 9.81 0.79
C LYS A 74 0.02 9.84 -0.61
N SER A 75 1.30 9.45 -0.76
CA SER A 75 1.93 9.37 -2.08
C SER A 75 1.22 8.36 -2.98
N THR A 76 0.82 7.23 -2.41
CA THR A 76 0.08 6.18 -3.13
C THR A 76 -1.27 6.73 -3.62
N VAL A 77 -2.01 7.39 -2.74
CA VAL A 77 -3.31 7.97 -3.09
C VAL A 77 -3.17 9.03 -4.18
N GLN A 78 -2.18 9.92 -4.03
CA GLN A 78 -1.94 10.97 -5.03
C GLN A 78 -1.55 10.40 -6.39
N TYR A 79 -0.76 9.34 -6.40
CA TYR A 79 -0.41 8.68 -7.65
C TYR A 79 -1.67 8.18 -8.37
N LEU A 80 -2.56 7.50 -7.64
CA LEU A 80 -3.79 6.95 -8.21
C LEU A 80 -4.71 8.06 -8.71
N ILE A 81 -4.82 9.16 -7.98
CA ILE A 81 -5.59 10.32 -8.42
C ILE A 81 -5.00 10.91 -9.71
N SER A 82 -3.67 10.99 -9.79
CA SER A 82 -3.00 11.51 -10.99
C SER A 82 -3.24 10.63 -12.22
N LYS A 83 -3.60 9.36 -12.02
CA LYS A 83 -3.92 8.42 -13.10
C LYS A 83 -5.40 8.39 -13.44
N GLY A 84 -6.19 9.29 -12.87
CA GLY A 84 -7.60 9.45 -13.23
C GLY A 84 -8.60 8.84 -12.26
N ILE A 85 -8.14 8.27 -11.13
CA ILE A 85 -9.07 7.75 -10.13
C ILE A 85 -9.65 8.94 -9.35
N ALA A 86 -10.97 9.00 -9.25
CA ALA A 86 -11.65 10.08 -8.54
C ALA A 86 -11.32 10.06 -7.04
N LYS A 87 -11.20 11.24 -6.44
CA LYS A 87 -10.82 11.40 -5.03
C LYS A 87 -11.74 10.66 -4.07
N ASP A 88 -13.02 10.54 -4.39
CA ASP A 88 -14.00 9.89 -3.54
C ASP A 88 -13.95 8.36 -3.63
N ARG A 89 -13.10 7.82 -4.50
CA ARG A 89 -12.93 6.38 -4.69
C ARG A 89 -11.65 5.84 -4.06
N ILE A 90 -10.79 6.71 -3.56
CA ILE A 90 -9.51 6.29 -2.98
C ILE A 90 -9.16 7.14 -1.77
N SER A 91 -8.78 6.48 -0.69
CA SER A 91 -8.26 7.12 0.50
C SER A 91 -7.13 6.27 1.05
N GLY A 92 -6.35 6.83 1.95
CA GLY A 92 -5.23 6.09 2.51
C GLY A 92 -4.79 6.63 3.85
N GLN A 93 -4.18 5.76 4.64
CA GLN A 93 -3.70 6.09 5.98
C GLN A 93 -2.51 5.21 6.33
N GLY A 94 -1.56 5.78 7.05
CA GLY A 94 -0.45 5.04 7.62
C GLY A 94 -0.83 4.47 8.97
N PHE A 95 -0.36 3.25 9.23
CA PHE A 95 -0.58 2.55 10.49
C PHE A 95 0.73 2.27 11.23
N GLY A 96 1.87 2.69 10.66
CA GLY A 96 3.16 2.45 11.27
C GLY A 96 3.35 0.97 11.54
N GLU A 97 3.80 0.63 12.74
CA GLU A 97 4.03 -0.76 13.15
C GLU A 97 2.86 -1.34 13.96
N SER A 98 1.73 -0.63 14.05
CA SER A 98 0.64 -1.00 14.96
C SER A 98 -0.14 -2.26 14.56
N GLU A 99 -0.07 -2.68 13.30
CA GLU A 99 -0.78 -3.86 12.81
C GLU A 99 0.17 -4.78 12.07
N PRO A 100 1.06 -5.48 12.78
CA PRO A 100 2.01 -6.38 12.12
C PRO A 100 1.29 -7.57 11.50
N LYS A 101 1.75 -7.98 10.31
CA LYS A 101 1.27 -9.21 9.70
C LYS A 101 1.83 -10.43 10.44
N VAL A 102 3.08 -10.32 10.90
CA VAL A 102 3.76 -11.35 11.67
C VAL A 102 4.19 -10.76 12.99
N ALA A 103 3.63 -11.29 14.08
CA ALA A 103 4.04 -10.88 15.42
C ALA A 103 5.31 -11.64 15.79
N CYS A 104 6.36 -10.92 16.11
CA CYS A 104 7.66 -11.50 16.44
C CYS A 104 8.48 -10.53 17.29
N GLN A 105 9.31 -11.12 18.18
CA GLN A 105 10.18 -10.30 19.02
C GLN A 105 11.34 -11.16 19.54
N PRO A 106 12.56 -11.04 18.95
CA PRO A 106 12.86 -10.19 17.79
C PRO A 106 12.39 -10.82 16.47
N CYS A 107 12.30 -10.00 15.43
CA CYS A 107 12.00 -10.48 14.08
C CYS A 107 13.31 -10.74 13.33
N ASN A 108 13.28 -11.69 12.37
CA ASN A 108 14.33 -11.78 11.37
C ASN A 108 13.99 -10.89 10.18
N GLU A 109 14.90 -10.76 9.21
CA GLU A 109 14.69 -9.85 8.07
C GLU A 109 13.48 -10.25 7.23
N GLU A 110 13.24 -11.55 7.06
CA GLU A 110 12.06 -12.01 6.30
C GLU A 110 10.77 -11.58 6.99
N GLN A 111 10.71 -11.67 8.31
CA GLN A 111 9.54 -11.24 9.08
C GLN A 111 9.37 -9.72 9.03
N TYR A 112 10.47 -8.96 9.13
CA TYR A 112 10.40 -7.50 8.96
C TYR A 112 9.86 -7.15 7.57
N ALA A 113 10.33 -7.85 6.54
CA ALA A 113 9.88 -7.59 5.18
C ALA A 113 8.37 -7.84 5.00
N GLN A 114 7.84 -8.87 5.66
CA GLN A 114 6.41 -9.16 5.60
C GLN A 114 5.58 -8.07 6.28
N ASN A 115 6.14 -7.39 7.27
CA ASN A 115 5.45 -6.32 7.98
C ASN A 115 5.50 -4.98 7.23
N ARG A 116 6.52 -4.76 6.40
CA ARG A 116 6.61 -3.58 5.53
C ARG A 116 5.74 -3.81 4.31
N ARG A 117 4.49 -3.39 4.37
CA ARG A 117 3.55 -3.68 3.29
C ARG A 117 2.51 -2.60 3.09
N SER A 118 1.91 -2.60 1.92
CA SER A 118 0.71 -1.83 1.61
C SER A 118 -0.44 -2.80 1.38
N GLU A 119 -1.61 -2.43 1.86
CA GLU A 119 -2.84 -3.19 1.65
C GLU A 119 -3.87 -2.30 1.00
N PHE A 120 -4.66 -2.87 0.09
CA PHE A 120 -5.67 -2.13 -0.67
C PHE A 120 -7.03 -2.77 -0.40
N LEU A 121 -7.71 -2.25 0.63
CA LEU A 121 -8.97 -2.83 1.08
C LEU A 121 -10.13 -2.32 0.24
N ILE A 122 -11.04 -3.21 -0.14
CA ILE A 122 -12.25 -2.86 -0.88
C ILE A 122 -13.30 -2.42 0.13
N VAL A 123 -13.62 -1.12 0.10
CA VAL A 123 -14.66 -0.54 0.95
C VAL A 123 -16.03 -0.76 0.31
N LYS A 124 -16.06 -0.65 -1.02
CA LYS A 124 -17.27 -0.83 -1.81
C LYS A 124 -16.87 -1.39 -3.17
N LYS A 125 -17.59 -2.32 -3.69
CA LYS A 125 -17.36 -2.92 -4.99
C LYS A 125 -18.48 -2.54 -5.97
#